data_ccbf7bcba5a02edc0b02d92e16666256
#
_entry.id   ccbf7bcba5a02edc0b02d92e16666256
#
_cell.length_a   1.000
_cell.length_b   1.000
_cell.length_c   1.000
_cell.angle_alpha   90.00
_cell.angle_beta   90.00
_cell.angle_gamma   90.00
#
_symmetry.space_group_name_H-M   'P 1'
#
loop_
_entity.id
_entity.type
_entity.pdbx_description
1 polymer ?
#
loop_
_entity_poly.entity_id
_entity_poly.type
_entity_poly.pdbx_seq_one_letter_code
_entity_poly.pdbx_strand_id
1 'polypeptide(L)'
;MTKADLIPVTEARYLAFLIMEAARLQRTVFDRRVRKIGFTRTQWMALRRVGDQPGVNQSELAELLEVEKATAGRVIDKLENFGWLERRQDDADRRVKRVYLTELGRRIHSEITPIAEAMVEEELIGLSAKERETLTDLLLTVKQRLQDMAVENELIESQ
;
A
#
# COMPACT_ATOMS: atom_id res chain seq x y z
N MET A 1 2.38 -6.00 -30.11
CA MET A 1 2.44 -7.43 -29.74
C MET A 1 1.03 -7.95 -29.75
N THR A 2 0.67 -8.72 -30.75
CA THR A 2 -0.67 -9.27 -30.93
C THR A 2 -0.82 -10.53 -30.06
N LYS A 3 -2.06 -10.82 -29.65
CA LYS A 3 -2.44 -11.99 -28.82
C LYS A 3 -1.96 -13.36 -29.37
N ALA A 4 -1.50 -13.38 -30.63
CA ALA A 4 -1.07 -14.58 -31.36
C ALA A 4 0.39 -15.04 -31.11
N ASP A 5 1.22 -14.20 -30.48
CA ASP A 5 2.66 -14.49 -30.32
C ASP A 5 2.98 -15.09 -28.93
N LEU A 6 1.94 -15.42 -28.12
CA LEU A 6 2.13 -16.01 -26.81
C LEU A 6 2.12 -17.53 -26.91
N ILE A 7 3.17 -18.18 -26.40
CA ILE A 7 3.18 -19.61 -26.06
C ILE A 7 1.83 -19.96 -25.40
N PRO A 8 1.21 -21.10 -25.71
CA PRO A 8 -0.06 -21.48 -25.11
C PRO A 8 0.09 -21.55 -23.56
N VAL A 9 -0.26 -20.45 -22.93
CA VAL A 9 -0.25 -20.29 -21.48
C VAL A 9 -1.63 -20.73 -21.02
N THR A 10 -1.71 -21.57 -20.00
CA THR A 10 -2.99 -21.89 -19.37
C THR A 10 -3.66 -20.57 -18.94
N GLU A 11 -4.99 -20.52 -19.02
CA GLU A 11 -5.77 -19.34 -18.65
C GLU A 11 -5.38 -18.79 -17.26
N ALA A 12 -5.22 -19.69 -16.28
CA ALA A 12 -4.78 -19.34 -14.93
C ALA A 12 -3.39 -18.67 -14.89
N ARG A 13 -2.44 -19.14 -15.69
CA ARG A 13 -1.09 -18.56 -15.77
C ARG A 13 -1.11 -17.16 -16.40
N TYR A 14 -1.93 -16.98 -17.41
CA TYR A 14 -2.11 -15.66 -18.05
C TYR A 14 -2.75 -14.66 -17.09
N LEU A 15 -3.76 -15.07 -16.33
CA LEU A 15 -4.42 -14.25 -15.32
C LEU A 15 -3.44 -13.83 -14.20
N ALA A 16 -2.66 -14.77 -13.68
CA ALA A 16 -1.62 -14.47 -12.69
C ALA A 16 -0.60 -13.45 -13.22
N PHE A 17 -0.17 -13.60 -14.47
CA PHE A 17 0.73 -12.64 -15.12
C PHE A 17 0.11 -11.25 -15.24
N LEU A 18 -1.16 -11.15 -15.63
CA LEU A 18 -1.87 -9.85 -15.73
C LEU A 18 -1.97 -9.14 -14.39
N ILE A 19 -2.27 -9.89 -13.31
CA ILE A 19 -2.32 -9.32 -11.95
C ILE A 19 -0.96 -8.73 -11.56
N MET A 20 0.13 -9.48 -11.78
CA MET A 20 1.48 -9.03 -11.46
C MET A 20 1.88 -7.80 -12.30
N GLU A 21 1.57 -7.81 -13.59
CA GLU A 21 1.91 -6.71 -14.48
C GLU A 21 1.10 -5.46 -14.16
N ALA A 22 -0.20 -5.59 -13.94
CA ALA A 22 -1.06 -4.48 -13.53
C ALA A 22 -0.56 -3.85 -12.22
N ALA A 23 -0.26 -4.65 -11.20
CA ALA A 23 0.28 -4.17 -9.93
C ALA A 23 1.65 -3.47 -10.10
N ARG A 24 2.52 -3.97 -10.98
CA ARG A 24 3.80 -3.34 -11.30
C ARG A 24 3.62 -1.99 -12.00
N LEU A 25 2.75 -1.92 -12.99
CA LEU A 25 2.44 -0.69 -13.73
C LEU A 25 1.80 0.35 -12.83
N GLN A 26 0.83 -0.04 -12.01
CA GLN A 26 0.20 0.82 -11.03
C GLN A 26 1.24 1.45 -10.11
N ARG A 27 2.15 0.66 -9.52
CA ARG A 27 3.25 1.18 -8.70
C ARG A 27 4.11 2.18 -9.47
N THR A 28 4.46 1.86 -10.72
CA THR A 28 5.31 2.73 -11.56
C THR A 28 4.65 4.08 -11.85
N VAL A 29 3.37 4.08 -12.22
CA VAL A 29 2.60 5.29 -12.49
C VAL A 29 2.45 6.12 -11.21
N PHE A 30 2.08 5.47 -10.12
CA PHE A 30 1.93 6.10 -8.82
C PHE A 30 3.24 6.77 -8.35
N ASP A 31 4.37 6.06 -8.39
CA ASP A 31 5.67 6.60 -8.00
C ASP A 31 6.05 7.86 -8.79
N ARG A 32 5.76 7.88 -10.08
CA ARG A 32 6.03 9.05 -10.94
C ARG A 32 5.17 10.25 -10.55
N ARG A 33 3.91 10.02 -10.19
CA ARG A 33 2.95 11.07 -9.85
C ARG A 33 3.23 11.66 -8.48
N VAL A 34 3.44 10.83 -7.45
CA VAL A 34 3.73 11.34 -6.10
C VAL A 34 5.07 12.09 -6.05
N ARG A 35 6.05 11.69 -6.88
CA ARG A 35 7.30 12.46 -7.00
C ARG A 35 7.10 13.87 -7.54
N LYS A 36 6.16 14.06 -8.46
CA LYS A 36 5.84 15.41 -9.00
C LYS A 36 5.31 16.36 -7.93
N ILE A 37 4.68 15.84 -6.89
CA ILE A 37 4.19 16.61 -5.73
C ILE A 37 5.14 16.55 -4.53
N GLY A 38 6.39 16.08 -4.73
CA GLY A 38 7.44 16.15 -3.72
C GLY A 38 7.49 14.97 -2.75
N PHE A 39 6.74 13.89 -2.98
CA PHE A 39 6.71 12.72 -2.12
C PHE A 39 7.41 11.50 -2.74
N THR A 40 7.92 10.62 -1.89
CA THR A 40 8.14 9.22 -2.27
C THR A 40 6.86 8.43 -1.98
N ARG A 41 6.67 7.31 -2.68
CA ARG A 41 5.55 6.40 -2.42
C ARG A 41 5.49 5.98 -0.95
N THR A 42 6.62 5.59 -0.37
CA THR A 42 6.67 5.12 1.02
C THR A 42 6.29 6.23 2.01
N GLN A 43 6.71 7.47 1.78
CA GLN A 43 6.31 8.61 2.62
C GLN A 43 4.80 8.86 2.53
N TRP A 44 4.25 8.87 1.32
CA TRP A 44 2.83 9.05 1.12
C TRP A 44 2.01 7.92 1.76
N MET A 45 2.43 6.66 1.54
CA MET A 45 1.78 5.49 2.14
C MET A 45 1.83 5.54 3.66
N ALA A 46 2.97 5.94 4.26
CA ALA A 46 3.10 6.09 5.70
C ALA A 46 2.12 7.13 6.27
N LEU A 47 2.03 8.32 5.65
CA LEU A 47 1.05 9.33 6.05
C LEU A 47 -0.38 8.81 6.00
N ARG A 48 -0.73 8.14 4.89
CA ARG A 48 -2.05 7.54 4.72
C ARG A 48 -2.33 6.49 5.79
N ARG A 49 -1.43 5.52 6.00
CA ARG A 49 -1.63 4.44 6.98
C ARG A 49 -1.77 4.97 8.41
N VAL A 50 -0.94 5.96 8.78
CA VAL A 50 -1.06 6.60 10.10
C VAL A 50 -2.35 7.41 10.22
N GLY A 51 -2.85 8.00 9.13
CA GLY A 51 -4.14 8.66 9.09
C GLY A 51 -5.32 7.70 9.25
N ASP A 52 -5.26 6.56 8.55
CA ASP A 52 -6.30 5.51 8.61
C ASP A 52 -6.29 4.76 9.95
N GLN A 53 -5.11 4.59 10.57
CA GLN A 53 -4.90 3.85 11.82
C GLN A 53 -4.02 4.65 12.79
N PRO A 54 -4.57 5.69 13.46
CA PRO A 54 -3.82 6.48 14.42
C PRO A 54 -3.31 5.62 15.58
N GLY A 55 -2.05 5.79 15.94
CA GLY A 55 -1.43 5.02 17.02
C GLY A 55 -0.80 3.70 16.59
N VAL A 56 -0.67 3.45 15.29
CA VAL A 56 0.12 2.32 14.78
C VAL A 56 1.57 2.42 15.28
N ASN A 57 2.17 1.29 15.68
CA ASN A 57 3.58 1.27 16.04
C ASN A 57 4.48 1.03 14.82
N GLN A 58 5.80 1.16 14.99
CA GLN A 58 6.76 1.02 13.89
C GLN A 58 6.73 -0.36 13.22
N SER A 59 6.50 -1.44 13.96
CA SER A 59 6.45 -2.80 13.40
C SER A 59 5.17 -3.00 12.59
N GLU A 60 4.03 -2.61 13.13
CA GLU A 60 2.74 -2.61 12.44
C GLU A 60 2.79 -1.75 11.17
N LEU A 61 3.42 -0.56 11.24
CA LEU A 61 3.57 0.28 10.05
C LEU A 61 4.49 -0.36 9.01
N ALA A 62 5.55 -1.06 9.41
CA ALA A 62 6.44 -1.78 8.50
C ALA A 62 5.68 -2.87 7.72
N GLU A 63 4.84 -3.64 8.39
CA GLU A 63 3.96 -4.64 7.78
C GLU A 63 2.97 -4.00 6.79
N LEU A 64 2.30 -2.91 7.21
CA LEU A 64 1.36 -2.16 6.35
C LEU A 64 2.01 -1.54 5.11
N LEU A 65 3.29 -1.23 5.19
CA LEU A 65 4.08 -0.66 4.08
C LEU A 65 4.82 -1.74 3.26
N GLU A 66 4.77 -3.00 3.70
CA GLU A 66 5.52 -4.12 3.08
C GLU A 66 7.03 -3.80 2.96
N VAL A 67 7.61 -3.28 4.06
CA VAL A 67 9.02 -2.93 4.14
C VAL A 67 9.64 -3.46 5.44
N GLU A 68 10.98 -3.53 5.48
CA GLU A 68 11.70 -3.84 6.71
C GLU A 68 11.46 -2.79 7.81
N LYS A 69 11.44 -3.21 9.08
CA LYS A 69 11.26 -2.36 10.25
C LYS A 69 12.24 -1.18 10.31
N ALA A 70 13.49 -1.40 9.89
CA ALA A 70 14.49 -0.34 9.80
C ALA A 70 14.13 0.72 8.75
N THR A 71 13.53 0.31 7.63
CA THR A 71 13.07 1.22 6.58
C THR A 71 11.86 2.03 7.06
N ALA A 72 10.88 1.40 7.72
CA ALA A 72 9.75 2.10 8.34
C ALA A 72 10.25 3.13 9.37
N GLY A 73 11.24 2.76 10.21
CA GLY A 73 11.87 3.67 11.17
C GLY A 73 12.43 4.93 10.51
N ARG A 74 13.22 4.77 9.44
CA ARG A 74 13.80 5.90 8.68
C ARG A 74 12.73 6.78 8.04
N VAL A 75 11.63 6.20 7.57
CA VAL A 75 10.51 6.96 7.01
C VAL A 75 9.81 7.77 8.10
N ILE A 76 9.54 7.16 9.25
CA ILE A 76 8.94 7.87 10.40
C ILE A 76 9.85 9.01 10.85
N ASP A 77 11.17 8.78 11.04
CA ASP A 77 12.14 9.80 11.44
C ASP A 77 12.13 10.99 10.47
N LYS A 78 12.09 10.71 9.17
CA LYS A 78 12.03 11.75 8.14
C LYS A 78 10.74 12.57 8.21
N LEU A 79 9.59 11.91 8.41
CA LEU A 79 8.29 12.57 8.51
C LEU A 79 8.13 13.32 9.83
N GLU A 80 8.76 12.87 10.92
CA GLU A 80 8.88 13.64 12.17
C GLU A 80 9.73 14.90 11.96
N ASN A 81 10.88 14.80 11.27
CA ASN A 81 11.70 15.95 10.93
C ASN A 81 10.96 17.00 10.09
N PHE A 82 10.01 16.58 9.26
CA PHE A 82 9.10 17.49 8.56
C PHE A 82 7.98 18.04 9.44
N GLY A 83 7.84 17.55 10.68
CA GLY A 83 6.76 17.89 11.59
C GLY A 83 5.39 17.33 11.17
N TRP A 84 5.35 16.29 10.34
CA TRP A 84 4.10 15.68 9.87
C TRP A 84 3.64 14.50 10.70
N LEU A 85 4.58 13.80 11.35
CA LEU A 85 4.32 12.74 12.31
C LEU A 85 4.88 13.10 13.67
N GLU A 86 4.37 12.45 14.68
CA GLU A 86 4.95 12.45 16.03
C GLU A 86 4.84 11.06 16.65
N ARG A 87 5.84 10.71 17.47
CA ARG A 87 5.79 9.51 18.30
C ARG A 87 5.35 9.87 19.72
N ARG A 88 4.40 9.10 20.25
CA ARG A 88 3.96 9.18 21.64
C ARG A 88 4.24 7.84 22.33
N GLN A 89 4.52 7.86 23.62
CA GLN A 89 4.61 6.63 24.40
C GLN A 89 3.21 6.01 24.51
N ASP A 90 3.15 4.69 24.47
CA ASP A 90 1.92 3.96 24.75
C ASP A 90 1.63 4.00 26.25
N ASP A 91 0.37 4.23 26.61
CA ASP A 91 -0.04 4.36 28.03
C ASP A 91 0.05 3.01 28.78
N ALA A 92 -0.13 1.89 28.08
CA ALA A 92 -0.08 0.55 28.65
C ALA A 92 1.35 -0.03 28.73
N ASP A 93 2.18 0.21 27.71
CA ASP A 93 3.58 -0.21 27.65
C ASP A 93 4.48 0.92 27.14
N ARG A 94 5.15 1.61 28.07
CA ARG A 94 6.04 2.75 27.77
C ARG A 94 7.22 2.41 26.86
N ARG A 95 7.52 1.12 26.63
CA ARG A 95 8.55 0.68 25.67
C ARG A 95 8.06 0.78 24.23
N VAL A 96 6.75 0.81 24.02
CA VAL A 96 6.12 0.94 22.73
C VAL A 96 5.93 2.42 22.41
N LYS A 97 6.34 2.81 21.20
CA LYS A 97 6.07 4.15 20.65
C LYS A 97 5.02 4.04 19.58
N ARG A 98 3.96 4.83 19.74
CA ARG A 98 2.85 4.92 18.78
C ARG A 98 2.99 6.17 17.93
N VAL A 99 2.64 6.06 16.66
CA VAL A 99 2.82 7.10 15.64
C VAL A 99 1.48 7.75 15.32
N TYR A 100 1.48 9.07 15.27
CA TYR A 100 0.29 9.88 14.99
C TYR A 100 0.61 10.96 13.98
N LEU A 101 -0.42 11.42 13.23
CA LEU A 101 -0.33 12.65 12.46
C LEU A 101 -0.33 13.85 13.41
N THR A 102 0.56 14.81 13.18
CA THR A 102 0.46 16.15 13.78
C THR A 102 -0.67 16.94 13.11
N GLU A 103 -0.95 18.15 13.59
CA GLU A 103 -1.88 19.05 12.92
C GLU A 103 -1.42 19.37 11.49
N LEU A 104 -0.13 19.63 11.31
CA LEU A 104 0.44 19.83 9.97
C LEU A 104 0.34 18.56 9.12
N GLY A 105 0.61 17.40 9.70
CA GLY A 105 0.47 16.11 9.03
C GLY A 105 -0.96 15.84 8.55
N ARG A 106 -1.97 16.19 9.36
CA ARG A 106 -3.39 16.09 8.95
C ARG A 106 -3.73 16.99 7.77
N ARG A 107 -3.22 18.22 7.76
CA ARG A 107 -3.41 19.14 6.61
C ARG A 107 -2.77 18.59 5.36
N ILE A 108 -1.51 18.16 5.42
CA ILE A 108 -0.82 17.54 4.28
C ILE A 108 -1.57 16.31 3.80
N HIS A 109 -2.00 15.43 4.71
CA HIS A 109 -2.78 14.25 4.36
C HIS A 109 -4.07 14.61 3.62
N SER A 110 -4.82 15.61 4.10
CA SER A 110 -6.07 16.06 3.45
C SER A 110 -5.84 16.71 2.09
N GLU A 111 -4.71 17.38 1.87
CA GLU A 111 -4.35 17.99 0.59
C GLU A 111 -3.95 16.96 -0.47
N ILE A 112 -3.24 15.90 -0.08
CA ILE A 112 -2.74 14.89 -1.02
C ILE A 112 -3.75 13.77 -1.30
N THR A 113 -4.69 13.51 -0.40
CA THR A 113 -5.69 12.44 -0.55
C THR A 113 -6.51 12.59 -1.83
N PRO A 114 -7.10 13.76 -2.16
CA PRO A 114 -7.86 13.93 -3.40
C PRO A 114 -7.03 13.71 -4.67
N ILE A 115 -5.74 14.06 -4.62
CA ILE A 115 -4.82 13.85 -5.75
C ILE A 115 -4.65 12.36 -6.00
N ALA A 116 -4.47 11.57 -4.94
CA ALA A 116 -4.33 10.14 -5.03
C ALA A 116 -5.62 9.45 -5.48
N GLU A 117 -6.77 9.89 -4.98
CA GLU A 117 -8.09 9.38 -5.39
C GLU A 117 -8.35 9.64 -6.88
N ALA A 118 -8.05 10.84 -7.38
CA ALA A 118 -8.16 11.15 -8.79
C ALA A 118 -7.28 10.26 -9.66
N MET A 119 -6.09 9.88 -9.16
CA MET A 119 -5.18 8.97 -9.87
C MET A 119 -5.78 7.56 -9.99
N VAL A 120 -6.40 7.06 -8.92
CA VAL A 120 -7.06 5.74 -8.94
C VAL A 120 -8.28 5.74 -9.86
N GLU A 121 -9.06 6.81 -9.87
CA GLU A 121 -10.20 6.94 -10.78
C GLU A 121 -9.76 6.92 -12.25
N GLU A 122 -8.63 7.56 -12.60
CA GLU A 122 -8.08 7.50 -13.95
C GLU A 122 -7.68 6.06 -14.35
N GLU A 123 -7.16 5.25 -13.43
CA GLU A 123 -6.80 3.85 -13.69
C GLU A 123 -8.01 2.99 -14.04
N LEU A 124 -9.19 3.35 -13.53
CA LEU A 124 -10.43 2.62 -13.71
C LEU A 124 -11.31 3.18 -14.82
N ILE A 125 -10.81 4.14 -15.62
CA ILE A 125 -11.53 4.65 -16.78
C ILE A 125 -11.83 3.50 -17.76
N GLY A 126 -13.07 3.42 -18.23
CA GLY A 126 -13.54 2.37 -19.12
C GLY A 126 -14.24 1.22 -18.41
N LEU A 127 -14.23 1.18 -17.08
CA LEU A 127 -15.00 0.23 -16.29
C LEU A 127 -16.28 0.89 -15.75
N SER A 128 -17.43 0.29 -16.02
CA SER A 128 -18.69 0.64 -15.38
C SER A 128 -18.68 0.35 -13.89
N ALA A 129 -19.58 0.93 -13.11
CA ALA A 129 -19.69 0.67 -11.66
C ALA A 129 -19.84 -0.83 -11.35
N LYS A 130 -20.65 -1.56 -12.14
CA LYS A 130 -20.83 -3.00 -11.96
C LYS A 130 -19.55 -3.81 -12.25
N GLU A 131 -18.78 -3.42 -13.26
CA GLU A 131 -17.51 -4.07 -13.58
C GLU A 131 -16.45 -3.79 -12.49
N ARG A 132 -16.43 -2.59 -11.91
CA ARG A 132 -15.56 -2.25 -10.76
C ARG A 132 -15.92 -3.09 -9.53
N GLU A 133 -17.22 -3.24 -9.22
CA GLU A 133 -17.71 -4.10 -8.14
C GLU A 133 -17.27 -5.55 -8.35
N THR A 134 -17.54 -6.10 -9.54
CA THR A 134 -17.15 -7.47 -9.89
C THR A 134 -15.63 -7.68 -9.78
N LEU A 135 -14.82 -6.74 -10.28
CA LEU A 135 -13.36 -6.80 -10.21
C LEU A 135 -12.89 -6.78 -8.75
N THR A 136 -13.52 -5.96 -7.91
CA THR A 136 -13.22 -5.88 -6.49
C THR A 136 -13.45 -7.22 -5.80
N ASP A 137 -14.61 -7.86 -6.01
CA ASP A 137 -14.96 -9.15 -5.41
C ASP A 137 -13.99 -10.27 -5.84
N LEU A 138 -13.65 -10.30 -7.14
CA LEU A 138 -12.72 -11.29 -7.68
C LEU A 138 -11.30 -11.09 -7.10
N LEU A 139 -10.83 -9.85 -7.01
CA LEU A 139 -9.52 -9.55 -6.43
C LEU A 139 -9.47 -9.85 -4.92
N LEU A 140 -10.56 -9.60 -4.19
CA LEU A 140 -10.66 -9.97 -2.77
C LEU A 140 -10.57 -11.48 -2.59
N THR A 141 -11.24 -12.26 -3.44
CA THR A 141 -11.16 -13.73 -3.41
C THR A 141 -9.73 -14.23 -3.65
N VAL A 142 -9.05 -13.69 -4.67
CA VAL A 142 -7.65 -14.04 -4.97
C VAL A 142 -6.73 -13.64 -3.82
N LYS A 143 -6.90 -12.44 -3.28
CA LYS A 143 -6.12 -11.92 -2.15
C LYS A 143 -6.25 -12.83 -0.93
N GLN A 144 -7.49 -13.21 -0.56
CA GLN A 144 -7.71 -14.10 0.58
C GLN A 144 -6.98 -15.42 0.40
N ARG A 145 -7.10 -16.05 -0.77
CA ARG A 145 -6.40 -17.30 -1.04
C ARG A 145 -4.89 -17.19 -0.96
N LEU A 146 -4.31 -16.10 -1.46
CA LEU A 146 -2.87 -15.84 -1.34
C LEU A 146 -2.43 -15.65 0.12
N GLN A 147 -3.24 -15.00 0.95
CA GLN A 147 -2.98 -14.86 2.38
C GLN A 147 -2.99 -16.23 3.09
N ASP A 148 -3.97 -17.07 2.80
CA ASP A 148 -4.06 -18.43 3.36
C ASP A 148 -2.82 -19.27 2.98
N MET A 149 -2.41 -19.21 1.70
CA MET A 149 -1.21 -19.91 1.21
C MET A 149 0.08 -19.40 1.87
N ALA A 150 0.20 -18.11 2.16
CA ALA A 150 1.36 -17.54 2.85
C ALA A 150 1.47 -18.11 4.28
N VAL A 151 0.35 -18.18 5.01
CA VAL A 151 0.32 -18.79 6.37
C VAL A 151 0.62 -20.28 6.32
N GLU A 152 0.07 -21.02 5.34
CA GLU A 152 0.35 -22.45 5.16
C GLU A 152 1.86 -22.69 4.94
N ASN A 153 2.55 -21.85 4.16
CA ASN A 153 3.99 -21.97 3.89
C ASN A 153 4.83 -21.68 5.15
N GLU A 154 4.51 -20.65 5.95
CA GLU A 154 5.22 -20.36 7.20
C GLU A 154 5.13 -21.52 8.21
N LEU A 155 3.99 -22.21 8.26
CA LEU A 155 3.81 -23.38 9.12
C LEU A 155 4.66 -24.58 8.67
N ILE A 156 4.88 -24.73 7.37
CA ILE A 156 5.72 -25.82 6.81
C ILE A 156 7.21 -25.53 7.06
N GLU A 157 7.65 -24.28 6.91
CA GLU A 157 9.06 -23.89 7.12
C GLU A 157 9.48 -23.91 8.60
N SER A 158 8.52 -23.87 9.53
CA SER A 158 8.77 -23.91 10.99
C SER A 158 8.82 -25.32 11.58
N GLN A 159 8.67 -26.37 10.78
CA GLN A 159 8.78 -27.80 11.17
C GLN A 159 10.11 -28.40 10.76
#